data_4079b7808690fba92e001e42fca99806
#
_entry.id   4079b7808690fba92e001e42fca99806
#
_cell.length_a   1.000
_cell.length_b   1.000
_cell.length_c   1.000
_cell.angle_alpha   90.00
_cell.angle_beta   90.00
_cell.angle_gamma   90.00
#
_symmetry.space_group_name_H-M   'P 1'
#
loop_
_entity.id
_entity.type
_entity.pdbx_description
1 polymer ?
#
loop_
_entity_poly.entity_id
_entity_poly.type
_entity_poly.pdbx_seq_one_letter_code
_entity_poly.pdbx_strand_id
1 'polypeptide(L)'
;MTQDELKEVILAVIREIAPEADLVRLEASAKFRDQFEFSSVDFLNFATRLQDRLGIPIPETDFIQLATLAGCLFYLTPKCIQKEG
;
A
#
# COMPACT_ATOMS: atom_id res chain seq x y z
N MET A 1 -3.30 -8.63 -13.05
CA MET A 1 -2.64 -7.38 -12.59
C MET A 1 -1.14 -7.63 -12.50
N THR A 2 -0.37 -6.71 -13.04
CA THR A 2 1.08 -6.80 -12.95
C THR A 2 1.57 -6.14 -11.67
N GLN A 3 2.84 -6.35 -11.32
CA GLN A 3 3.41 -5.72 -10.15
C GLN A 3 3.45 -4.19 -10.29
N ASP A 4 3.70 -3.70 -11.49
CA ASP A 4 3.67 -2.26 -11.74
C ASP A 4 2.27 -1.70 -11.54
N GLU A 5 1.26 -2.42 -11.99
CA GLU A 5 -0.13 -1.99 -11.76
C GLU A 5 -0.48 -2.01 -10.28
N LEU A 6 -0.01 -3.01 -9.55
CA LEU A 6 -0.23 -3.08 -8.11
C LEU A 6 0.42 -1.89 -7.42
N LYS A 7 1.65 -1.57 -7.79
CA LYS A 7 2.34 -0.42 -7.23
C LYS A 7 1.57 0.87 -7.50
N GLU A 8 1.04 1.03 -8.72
CA GLU A 8 0.26 2.21 -9.07
C GLU A 8 -0.99 2.34 -8.22
N VAL A 9 -1.66 1.23 -7.93
CA VAL A 9 -2.83 1.24 -7.07
C VAL A 9 -2.45 1.70 -5.66
N ILE A 10 -1.35 1.17 -5.13
CA ILE A 10 -0.89 1.53 -3.80
C ILE A 10 -0.57 3.02 -3.73
N LEU A 11 0.16 3.53 -4.72
CA LEU A 11 0.53 4.94 -4.74
C LEU A 11 -0.70 5.84 -4.93
N ALA A 12 -1.67 5.40 -5.72
CA ALA A 12 -2.90 6.16 -5.90
C ALA A 12 -3.68 6.30 -4.60
N VAL A 13 -3.75 5.22 -3.82
CA VAL A 13 -4.44 5.28 -2.53
C VAL A 13 -3.70 6.21 -1.57
N ILE A 14 -2.37 6.16 -1.55
CA ILE A 14 -1.59 7.09 -0.72
C ILE A 14 -1.88 8.53 -1.13
N ARG A 15 -1.94 8.81 -2.42
CA ARG A 15 -2.19 10.16 -2.92
C ARG A 15 -3.57 10.65 -2.51
N GLU A 16 -4.55 9.77 -2.43
CA GLU A 16 -5.89 10.14 -1.99
C GLU A 16 -5.91 10.56 -0.52
N ILE A 17 -5.08 9.92 0.29
CA ILE A 17 -5.06 10.15 1.74
C ILE A 17 -4.09 11.27 2.10
N ALA A 18 -2.94 11.32 1.44
CA ALA A 18 -1.88 12.27 1.71
C ALA A 18 -1.44 12.94 0.39
N PRO A 19 -2.26 13.86 -0.15
CA PRO A 19 -1.96 14.46 -1.45
C PRO A 19 -0.66 15.27 -1.48
N GLU A 20 -0.16 15.70 -0.33
CA GLU A 20 1.09 16.45 -0.25
C GLU A 20 2.31 15.54 -0.20
N ALA A 21 2.15 14.24 -0.14
CA ALA A 21 3.28 13.32 -0.08
C ALA A 21 4.06 13.34 -1.39
N ASP A 22 5.38 13.35 -1.28
CA ASP A 22 6.25 13.32 -2.46
C ASP A 22 6.53 11.87 -2.84
N LEU A 23 5.69 11.34 -3.71
CA LEU A 23 5.77 9.93 -4.11
C LEU A 23 6.93 9.65 -5.05
N VAL A 24 7.49 10.69 -5.68
CA VAL A 24 8.66 10.53 -6.55
C VAL A 24 9.87 10.14 -5.73
N ARG A 25 9.96 10.68 -4.51
CA ARG A 25 11.09 10.42 -3.61
C ARG A 25 10.79 9.34 -2.58
N LEU A 26 9.67 8.66 -2.73
CA LEU A 26 9.27 7.65 -1.76
C LEU A 26 10.28 6.52 -1.71
N GLU A 27 10.77 6.24 -0.50
CA GLU A 27 11.68 5.13 -0.25
C GLU A 27 10.88 3.87 0.04
N ALA A 28 11.10 2.82 -0.74
CA ALA A 28 10.31 1.60 -0.63
C ALA A 28 10.52 0.87 0.70
N SER A 29 11.70 1.00 1.27
CA SER A 29 12.03 0.27 2.51
C SER A 29 11.78 1.07 3.78
N ALA A 30 11.43 2.35 3.67
CA ALA A 30 11.16 3.19 4.84
C ALA A 30 9.67 3.25 5.13
N LYS A 31 9.33 3.41 6.39
CA LYS A 31 7.93 3.50 6.78
C LYS A 31 7.31 4.76 6.21
N PHE A 32 6.06 4.65 5.77
CA PHE A 32 5.34 5.80 5.23
C PHE A 32 5.33 6.96 6.22
N ARG A 33 5.07 6.67 7.49
CA ARG A 33 4.97 7.72 8.52
C ARG A 33 6.29 8.45 8.77
N ASP A 34 7.39 7.88 8.32
CA ASP A 34 8.70 8.52 8.45
C ASP A 34 9.01 9.41 7.25
N GLN A 35 8.22 9.33 6.22
CA GLN A 35 8.47 10.06 4.97
C GLN A 35 7.48 11.19 4.74
N PHE A 36 6.28 11.08 5.28
CA PHE A 36 5.26 12.13 5.17
C PHE A 36 4.28 11.94 6.31
N GLU A 37 3.41 12.93 6.49
CA GLU A 37 2.42 12.84 7.56
C GLU A 37 1.42 11.73 7.28
N PHE A 38 1.40 10.75 8.15
CA PHE A 38 0.55 9.57 7.98
C PHE A 38 0.16 9.10 9.38
N SER A 39 -0.98 9.56 9.86
CA SER A 39 -1.45 9.21 11.21
C SER A 39 -1.94 7.76 11.25
N SER A 40 -2.22 7.28 12.45
CA SER A 40 -2.81 5.94 12.60
C SER A 40 -4.15 5.83 11.88
N VAL A 41 -4.93 6.91 11.89
CA VAL A 41 -6.21 6.94 11.18
C VAL A 41 -5.98 6.89 9.67
N ASP A 42 -4.98 7.64 9.20
CA ASP A 42 -4.62 7.62 7.78
C ASP A 42 -4.20 6.23 7.35
N PHE A 43 -3.40 5.56 8.18
CA PHE A 43 -2.93 4.22 7.88
C PHE A 43 -4.10 3.22 7.82
N LEU A 44 -5.04 3.35 8.74
CA LEU A 44 -6.22 2.50 8.75
C LEU A 44 -7.05 2.70 7.49
N ASN A 45 -7.23 3.97 7.09
CA ASN A 45 -7.94 4.29 5.84
C ASN A 45 -7.20 3.73 4.63
N PHE A 46 -5.88 3.81 4.64
CA PHE A 46 -5.06 3.26 3.58
C PHE A 46 -5.30 1.76 3.41
N ALA A 47 -5.22 1.02 4.51
CA ALA A 47 -5.43 -0.43 4.47
C ALA A 47 -6.84 -0.78 4.00
N THR A 48 -7.85 -0.04 4.49
CA THR A 48 -9.24 -0.28 4.11
C THR A 48 -9.46 -0.02 2.61
N ARG A 49 -8.89 1.08 2.11
CA ARG A 49 -9.04 1.40 0.69
C ARG A 49 -8.32 0.41 -0.21
N LEU A 50 -7.19 -0.12 0.25
CA LEU A 50 -6.49 -1.17 -0.50
C LEU A 50 -7.36 -2.41 -0.62
N GLN A 51 -8.02 -2.80 0.47
CA GLN A 51 -8.93 -3.95 0.44
C GLN A 51 -10.02 -3.74 -0.60
N ASP A 52 -10.61 -2.54 -0.61
CA ASP A 52 -11.69 -2.24 -1.54
C ASP A 52 -11.20 -2.22 -2.98
N ARG A 53 -10.06 -1.59 -3.22
CA ARG A 53 -9.51 -1.45 -4.58
C ARG A 53 -9.08 -2.78 -5.16
N LEU A 54 -8.50 -3.62 -4.33
CA LEU A 54 -7.93 -4.89 -4.78
C LEU A 54 -8.93 -6.04 -4.66
N GLY A 55 -10.02 -5.83 -3.94
CA GLY A 55 -11.03 -6.86 -3.76
C GLY A 55 -10.55 -8.05 -2.95
N ILE A 56 -9.62 -7.82 -2.03
CA ILE A 56 -9.09 -8.89 -1.18
C ILE A 56 -9.21 -8.47 0.29
N PRO A 57 -9.47 -9.42 1.19
CA PRO A 57 -9.49 -9.10 2.62
C PRO A 57 -8.07 -9.01 3.16
N ILE A 58 -7.83 -8.02 4.02
CA ILE A 58 -6.56 -7.87 4.72
C ILE A 58 -6.87 -7.85 6.21
N PRO A 59 -6.54 -8.92 6.94
CA PRO A 59 -6.77 -8.95 8.40
C PRO A 59 -5.96 -7.86 9.10
N GLU A 60 -6.52 -7.31 10.17
CA GLU A 60 -5.83 -6.28 10.93
C GLU A 60 -4.46 -6.72 11.43
N THR A 61 -4.32 -7.99 11.75
CA THR A 61 -3.05 -8.55 12.21
C THR A 61 -1.95 -8.43 11.16
N ASP A 62 -2.33 -8.27 9.88
CA ASP A 62 -1.40 -8.15 8.79
C ASP A 62 -1.09 -6.70 8.41
N PHE A 63 -1.78 -5.74 9.04
CA PHE A 63 -1.61 -4.33 8.69
C PHE A 63 -0.18 -3.85 8.84
N ILE A 64 0.55 -4.40 9.81
CA ILE A 64 1.94 -3.99 10.03
C ILE A 64 2.81 -4.23 8.80
N GLN A 65 2.44 -5.19 7.97
CA GLN A 65 3.19 -5.49 6.75
C GLN A 65 2.98 -4.44 5.67
N LEU A 66 1.98 -3.59 5.84
CA LEU A 66 1.67 -2.53 4.88
C LEU A 66 2.38 -1.20 5.22
N ALA A 67 3.25 -1.20 6.21
CA ALA A 67 3.87 0.03 6.70
C ALA A 67 4.89 0.63 5.73
N THR A 68 5.39 -0.17 4.78
CA THR A 68 6.34 0.29 3.76
C THR A 68 5.82 -0.13 2.39
N LEU A 69 6.30 0.55 1.35
CA LEU A 69 5.94 0.16 -0.02
C LEU A 69 6.45 -1.25 -0.33
N ALA A 70 7.69 -1.54 0.08
CA ALA A 70 8.25 -2.87 -0.13
C ALA A 70 7.41 -3.93 0.58
N GLY A 71 6.97 -3.64 1.80
CA GLY A 71 6.10 -4.56 2.54
C GLY A 71 4.76 -4.77 1.85
N CYS A 72 4.17 -3.68 1.35
CA CYS A 72 2.92 -3.78 0.60
C CYS A 72 3.08 -4.69 -0.61
N LEU A 73 4.12 -4.48 -1.38
CA LEU A 73 4.36 -5.29 -2.58
C LEU A 73 4.63 -6.74 -2.22
N PHE A 74 5.44 -6.97 -1.20
CA PHE A 74 5.76 -8.32 -0.76
C PHE A 74 4.50 -9.07 -0.30
N TYR A 75 3.68 -8.38 0.48
CA TYR A 75 2.47 -8.99 1.04
C TYR A 75 1.38 -9.18 -0.03
N LEU A 76 1.20 -8.20 -0.90
CA LEU A 76 0.07 -8.20 -1.83
C LEU A 76 0.34 -8.91 -3.14
N THR A 77 1.60 -8.99 -3.57
CA THR A 77 1.93 -9.61 -4.85
C THR A 77 1.37 -11.03 -4.97
N PRO A 78 1.59 -11.93 -4.00
CA PRO A 78 1.05 -13.29 -4.14
C PRO A 78 -0.47 -13.36 -4.09
N LYS A 79 -1.13 -12.31 -3.57
CA LYS A 79 -2.58 -12.27 -3.47
C LYS A 79 -3.25 -11.65 -4.70
N CYS A 80 -2.56 -10.73 -5.35
CA CYS A 80 -3.13 -9.95 -6.45
C CYS A 80 -2.61 -10.34 -7.82
N ILE A 81 -1.40 -10.87 -7.89
CA ILE A 81 -0.79 -11.26 -9.15
C ILE A 81 -0.89 -12.77 -9.24
N GLN A 82 -1.77 -13.22 -10.12
CA GLN A 82 -1.94 -14.65 -10.32
C GLN A 82 -0.91 -15.13 -11.32
N LYS A 83 -0.26 -16.23 -10.97
CA LYS A 83 0.65 -16.87 -11.90
C LYS A 83 -0.15 -17.71 -12.84
N GLU A 84 0.12 -17.54 -14.11
CA GLU A 84 -0.48 -18.38 -15.14
C GLU A 84 0.19 -19.73 -15.12
N GLY A 85 -0.62 -20.73 -15.00
CA GLY A 85 -0.17 -22.10 -15.13
C GLY A 85 0.48 -22.67 -13.95
#